data_f4a06b5c69d6697ec5d20484d3763bcf
#
_entry.id   f4a06b5c69d6697ec5d20484d3763bcf
#
_cell.length_a   1.000
_cell.length_b   1.000
_cell.length_c   1.000
_cell.angle_alpha   90.00
_cell.angle_beta   90.00
_cell.angle_gamma   90.00
#
_symmetry.space_group_name_H-M   'P 1'
#
loop_
_entity.id
_entity.type
_entity.pdbx_description
1 polymer ?
#
loop_
_entity_poly.entity_id
_entity_poly.type
_entity_poly.pdbx_seq_one_letter_code
_entity_poly.pdbx_strand_id
1 'polypeptide(L)'
;VIAGGEALATQKGAQRAGLQLDWSEDPGGSFDIWGVETRGWSDMEDRHKMAGAIFAYPMIENAIRGNRGRTIEQHGLAMGKLFSRFAKVAENNPLADRRQGFTAEQIASVNPDNPYIGFPYTKLMNSNAFIDQAAAVILTSAKKARELGVPEEKWVYLHCCADAYDHWYLSDRINFHSSPAMSKVAREAFEMAECSLDDIGALDLYSCFPSAVQIACDEMGIDPDDKRGLTVTGGLPYFG
;
A
#
# COMPACT_ATOMS: atom_id res chain seq x y z
N VAL A 1 5.84 19.50 -11.09
CA VAL A 1 5.27 18.19 -11.46
C VAL A 1 5.81 17.16 -10.48
N ILE A 2 4.93 16.33 -9.96
CA ILE A 2 5.27 15.15 -9.16
C ILE A 2 4.88 13.96 -10.00
N ALA A 3 5.84 13.07 -10.29
CA ALA A 3 5.62 11.91 -11.13
C ALA A 3 6.31 10.70 -10.54
N GLY A 4 5.74 9.53 -10.73
CA GLY A 4 6.32 8.25 -10.37
C GLY A 4 5.89 7.19 -11.38
N GLY A 5 6.73 6.17 -11.55
CA GLY A 5 6.43 5.08 -12.45
C GLY A 5 7.18 3.82 -12.08
N GLU A 6 6.64 2.70 -12.53
CA GLU A 6 7.20 1.37 -12.39
C GLU A 6 7.15 0.66 -13.75
N ALA A 7 8.20 -0.02 -14.12
CA ALA A 7 8.30 -0.74 -15.39
C ALA A 7 8.95 -2.13 -15.24
N LEU A 8 8.76 -2.76 -14.08
CA LEU A 8 9.35 -4.06 -13.78
C LEU A 8 8.78 -5.21 -14.62
N ALA A 9 7.56 -5.10 -15.14
CA ALA A 9 7.01 -6.12 -16.04
C ALA A 9 7.80 -6.16 -17.35
N THR A 10 7.99 -5.01 -17.99
CA THR A 10 8.82 -4.91 -19.23
C THR A 10 10.27 -5.30 -18.96
N GLN A 11 10.87 -4.82 -17.87
CA GLN A 11 12.27 -5.17 -17.52
C GLN A 11 12.45 -6.69 -17.37
N LYS A 12 11.56 -7.36 -16.66
CA LYS A 12 11.58 -8.82 -16.50
C LYS A 12 11.33 -9.56 -17.82
N GLY A 13 10.43 -9.04 -18.64
CA GLY A 13 10.18 -9.56 -19.99
C GLY A 13 11.43 -9.52 -20.86
N ALA A 14 12.10 -8.37 -20.90
CA ALA A 14 13.34 -8.17 -21.64
C ALA A 14 14.47 -9.10 -21.13
N GLN A 15 14.67 -9.19 -19.83
CA GLN A 15 15.65 -10.10 -19.21
C GLN A 15 15.41 -11.56 -19.63
N ARG A 16 14.15 -12.04 -19.62
CA ARG A 16 13.81 -13.40 -20.06
C ARG A 16 14.05 -13.62 -21.55
N ALA A 17 13.87 -12.59 -22.35
CA ALA A 17 14.11 -12.62 -23.79
C ALA A 17 15.60 -12.40 -24.17
N GLY A 18 16.49 -12.16 -23.19
CA GLY A 18 17.90 -11.82 -23.45
C GLY A 18 18.09 -10.46 -24.11
N LEU A 19 17.13 -9.56 -23.98
CA LEU A 19 17.17 -8.21 -24.54
C LEU A 19 17.74 -7.23 -23.51
N GLN A 20 18.57 -6.32 -23.98
CA GLN A 20 19.02 -5.17 -23.21
C GLN A 20 18.12 -3.98 -23.54
N LEU A 21 17.60 -3.32 -22.50
CA LEU A 21 16.80 -2.11 -22.66
C LEU A 21 17.72 -0.89 -22.61
N ASP A 22 17.55 -0.02 -23.60
CA ASP A 22 18.28 1.26 -23.71
C ASP A 22 17.32 2.42 -23.34
N TRP A 23 16.94 2.46 -22.09
CA TRP A 23 16.01 3.47 -21.56
C TRP A 23 16.49 4.17 -20.29
N SER A 24 17.71 3.83 -19.84
CA SER A 24 18.32 4.48 -18.68
C SER A 24 19.20 5.63 -19.15
N GLU A 25 18.89 6.81 -18.67
CA GLU A 25 19.68 8.01 -18.88
C GLU A 25 20.28 8.48 -17.56
N ASP A 26 21.51 8.98 -17.61
CA ASP A 26 22.08 9.71 -16.49
C ASP A 26 21.72 11.20 -16.65
N PRO A 27 20.82 11.74 -15.83
CA PRO A 27 20.43 13.14 -15.93
C PRO A 27 21.55 14.10 -15.50
N GLY A 28 22.65 13.57 -14.94
CA GLY A 28 23.73 14.34 -14.35
C GLY A 28 23.30 15.11 -13.09
N GLY A 29 24.23 15.88 -12.54
CA GLY A 29 23.97 16.71 -11.35
C GLY A 29 23.98 15.94 -10.04
N SER A 30 23.43 16.56 -9.01
CA SER A 30 23.26 15.99 -7.67
C SER A 30 21.85 16.24 -7.17
N PHE A 31 21.36 15.38 -6.30
CA PHE A 31 20.07 15.55 -5.63
C PHE A 31 20.28 15.74 -4.13
N ASP A 32 19.35 16.47 -3.52
CA ASP A 32 19.34 16.63 -2.06
C ASP A 32 18.70 15.40 -1.42
N ILE A 33 19.35 14.85 -0.39
CA ILE A 33 18.80 13.75 0.41
C ILE A 33 18.19 14.35 1.67
N TRP A 34 16.90 14.10 1.87
CA TRP A 34 16.15 14.53 3.06
C TRP A 34 15.76 13.31 3.88
N GLY A 35 16.08 13.32 5.16
CA GLY A 35 15.77 12.25 6.08
C GLY A 35 16.99 11.46 6.53
N VAL A 36 16.77 10.23 6.98
CA VAL A 36 17.79 9.37 7.55
C VAL A 36 18.16 8.27 6.57
N GLU A 37 19.43 8.17 6.20
CA GLU A 37 19.96 7.06 5.38
C GLU A 37 20.16 5.79 6.24
N THR A 38 19.09 5.29 6.82
CA THR A 38 19.14 4.09 7.66
C THR A 38 18.42 2.94 6.95
N ARG A 39 19.02 1.77 6.96
CA ARG A 39 18.35 0.55 6.46
C ARG A 39 17.09 0.29 7.29
N GLY A 40 16.03 -0.22 6.66
CA GLY A 40 14.78 -0.58 7.32
C GLY A 40 14.85 -1.81 8.23
N TRP A 41 16.03 -2.34 8.49
CA TRP A 41 16.31 -3.48 9.36
C TRP A 41 17.70 -3.37 9.99
N SER A 42 17.84 -3.91 11.22
CA SER A 42 19.08 -3.96 11.96
C SER A 42 20.02 -5.08 11.45
N ASP A 43 21.30 -5.02 11.88
CA ASP A 43 22.26 -6.09 11.57
C ASP A 43 21.83 -7.45 12.16
N MET A 44 21.12 -7.43 13.30
CA MET A 44 20.57 -8.63 13.89
C MET A 44 19.45 -9.23 13.02
N GLU A 45 18.51 -8.41 12.60
CA GLU A 45 17.42 -8.80 11.71
C GLU A 45 17.95 -9.33 10.39
N ASP A 46 18.98 -8.71 9.82
CA ASP A 46 19.63 -9.17 8.58
C ASP A 46 20.28 -10.55 8.74
N ARG A 47 21.02 -10.76 9.83
CA ARG A 47 21.62 -12.07 10.15
C ARG A 47 20.59 -13.18 10.30
N HIS A 48 19.36 -12.85 10.76
CA HIS A 48 18.25 -13.78 10.89
C HIS A 48 17.37 -13.86 9.63
N LYS A 49 17.79 -13.27 8.51
CA LYS A 49 17.06 -13.26 7.24
C LYS A 49 15.68 -12.58 7.31
N MET A 50 15.55 -11.59 8.18
CA MET A 50 14.33 -10.82 8.36
C MET A 50 14.29 -9.55 7.50
N ALA A 51 15.29 -9.34 6.66
CA ALA A 51 15.36 -8.20 5.77
C ALA A 51 14.34 -8.31 4.63
N GLY A 52 13.49 -7.29 4.50
CA GLY A 52 12.49 -7.18 3.44
C GLY A 52 11.05 -7.45 3.87
N ALA A 53 10.13 -6.86 3.13
CA ALA A 53 8.71 -6.85 3.46
C ALA A 53 8.10 -8.25 3.57
N ILE A 54 8.46 -9.17 2.66
CA ILE A 54 7.94 -10.54 2.62
C ILE A 54 8.31 -11.38 3.86
N PHE A 55 9.28 -10.95 4.66
CA PHE A 55 9.68 -11.60 5.91
C PHE A 55 9.07 -10.89 7.13
N ALA A 56 8.96 -9.56 7.09
CA ALA A 56 8.46 -8.74 8.19
C ALA A 56 6.92 -8.79 8.31
N TYR A 57 6.19 -8.57 7.23
CA TYR A 57 4.73 -8.51 7.26
C TYR A 57 4.03 -9.80 7.70
N PRO A 58 4.51 -11.02 7.39
CA PRO A 58 3.97 -12.25 7.96
C PRO A 58 4.00 -12.32 9.49
N MET A 59 5.02 -11.76 10.13
CA MET A 59 5.08 -11.69 11.60
C MET A 59 4.02 -10.72 12.14
N ILE A 60 3.87 -9.56 11.51
CA ILE A 60 2.81 -8.59 11.81
C ILE A 60 1.44 -9.24 11.68
N GLU A 61 1.16 -9.93 10.58
CA GLU A 61 -0.12 -10.60 10.35
C GLU A 61 -0.43 -11.67 11.40
N ASN A 62 0.56 -12.50 11.76
CA ASN A 62 0.37 -13.50 12.80
C ASN A 62 0.15 -12.89 14.19
N ALA A 63 0.75 -11.74 14.47
CA ALA A 63 0.48 -10.97 15.69
C ALA A 63 -0.97 -10.45 15.72
N ILE A 64 -1.46 -9.89 14.61
CA ILE A 64 -2.87 -9.48 14.45
C ILE A 64 -3.79 -10.68 14.67
N ARG A 65 -3.50 -11.83 14.02
CA ARG A 65 -4.27 -13.06 14.19
C ARG A 65 -4.34 -13.48 15.65
N GLY A 66 -3.21 -13.49 16.34
CA GLY A 66 -3.12 -13.85 17.77
C GLY A 66 -3.88 -12.88 18.64
N ASN A 67 -3.73 -11.58 18.44
CA ASN A 67 -4.45 -10.53 19.17
C ASN A 67 -5.97 -10.64 19.00
N ARG A 68 -6.44 -11.06 17.83
CA ARG A 68 -7.88 -11.28 17.53
C ARG A 68 -8.40 -12.66 17.92
N GLY A 69 -7.56 -13.54 18.47
CA GLY A 69 -7.92 -14.90 18.90
C GLY A 69 -8.43 -15.81 17.78
N ARG A 70 -8.01 -15.56 16.52
CA ARG A 70 -8.46 -16.32 15.35
C ARG A 70 -7.61 -17.55 15.09
N THR A 71 -8.24 -18.64 14.60
CA THR A 71 -7.51 -19.76 13.99
C THR A 71 -6.88 -19.31 12.66
N ILE A 72 -5.98 -20.15 12.13
CA ILE A 72 -5.34 -19.87 10.82
C ILE A 72 -6.40 -19.76 9.72
N GLU A 73 -7.36 -20.67 9.68
CA GLU A 73 -8.43 -20.73 8.69
C GLU A 73 -9.36 -19.53 8.79
N GLN A 74 -9.78 -19.18 10.01
CA GLN A 74 -10.62 -18.00 10.27
C GLN A 74 -9.93 -16.72 9.81
N HIS A 75 -8.63 -16.61 10.10
CA HIS A 75 -7.87 -15.42 9.73
C HIS A 75 -7.60 -15.36 8.22
N GLY A 76 -7.27 -16.49 7.60
CA GLY A 76 -7.11 -16.60 6.15
C GLY A 76 -8.37 -16.13 5.40
N LEU A 77 -9.55 -16.60 5.85
CA LEU A 77 -10.81 -16.15 5.26
C LEU A 77 -11.11 -14.67 5.53
N ALA A 78 -10.76 -14.15 6.70
CA ALA A 78 -10.92 -12.73 7.02
C ALA A 78 -10.05 -11.83 6.12
N MET A 79 -8.79 -12.22 5.88
CA MET A 79 -7.92 -11.54 4.91
C MET A 79 -8.50 -11.64 3.48
N GLY A 80 -8.99 -12.82 3.10
CA GLY A 80 -9.66 -13.03 1.81
C GLY A 80 -10.87 -12.13 1.64
N LYS A 81 -11.73 -12.01 2.66
CA LYS A 81 -12.89 -11.09 2.66
C LYS A 81 -12.48 -9.63 2.52
N LEU A 82 -11.45 -9.21 3.25
CA LEU A 82 -10.92 -7.86 3.16
C LEU A 82 -10.48 -7.56 1.72
N PHE A 83 -9.66 -8.41 1.14
CA PHE A 83 -9.07 -8.17 -0.18
C PHE A 83 -10.01 -8.47 -1.35
N SER A 84 -11.05 -9.28 -1.18
CA SER A 84 -12.08 -9.44 -2.22
C SER A 84 -12.81 -8.13 -2.53
N ARG A 85 -12.92 -7.21 -1.59
CA ARG A 85 -13.45 -5.85 -1.81
C ARG A 85 -12.52 -5.01 -2.66
N PHE A 86 -11.22 -5.10 -2.40
CA PHE A 86 -10.19 -4.46 -3.23
C PHE A 86 -10.23 -5.00 -4.67
N ALA A 87 -10.31 -6.33 -4.82
CA ALA A 87 -10.46 -6.98 -6.12
C ALA A 87 -11.72 -6.51 -6.86
N LYS A 88 -12.82 -6.26 -6.13
CA LYS A 88 -14.08 -5.76 -6.73
C LYS A 88 -13.96 -4.34 -7.24
N VAL A 89 -13.20 -3.48 -6.58
CA VAL A 89 -12.89 -2.13 -7.07
C VAL A 89 -12.02 -2.23 -8.33
N ALA A 90 -10.95 -3.03 -8.29
CA ALA A 90 -10.06 -3.24 -9.43
C ALA A 90 -10.79 -3.80 -10.66
N GLU A 91 -11.78 -4.68 -10.49
CA GLU A 91 -12.60 -5.22 -11.58
C GLU A 91 -13.23 -4.12 -12.45
N ASN A 92 -13.62 -3.01 -11.82
CA ASN A 92 -14.25 -1.88 -12.48
C ASN A 92 -13.27 -0.76 -12.87
N ASN A 93 -11.99 -0.90 -12.53
CA ASN A 93 -10.98 0.09 -12.85
C ASN A 93 -10.25 -0.30 -14.16
N PRO A 94 -10.41 0.47 -15.25
CA PRO A 94 -9.77 0.13 -16.53
C PRO A 94 -8.24 0.17 -16.50
N LEU A 95 -7.65 0.83 -15.49
CA LEU A 95 -6.20 0.96 -15.33
C LEU A 95 -5.60 -0.12 -14.42
N ALA A 96 -6.43 -0.96 -13.79
CA ALA A 96 -5.94 -2.03 -12.92
C ALA A 96 -5.34 -3.18 -13.73
N ASP A 97 -4.22 -3.73 -13.22
CA ASP A 97 -3.52 -4.87 -13.82
C ASP A 97 -4.34 -6.17 -13.70
N ARG A 98 -4.92 -6.44 -12.53
CA ARG A 98 -5.74 -7.64 -12.26
C ARG A 98 -7.21 -7.27 -12.08
N ARG A 99 -7.97 -7.48 -13.13
CA ARG A 99 -9.40 -7.10 -13.20
C ARG A 99 -10.36 -8.27 -13.02
N GLN A 100 -9.87 -9.37 -12.44
CA GLN A 100 -10.67 -10.57 -12.22
C GLN A 100 -11.45 -10.46 -10.92
N GLY A 101 -12.40 -10.11 -10.54
CA GLY A 101 -13.11 -10.00 -9.25
C GLY A 101 -12.99 -11.27 -8.38
N PHE A 102 -11.88 -11.45 -7.75
CA PHE A 102 -11.59 -12.63 -6.91
C PHE A 102 -12.50 -12.68 -5.67
N THR A 103 -13.03 -13.88 -5.37
CA THR A 103 -13.79 -14.12 -4.13
C THR A 103 -12.86 -14.26 -2.91
N ALA A 104 -13.43 -14.15 -1.72
CA ALA A 104 -12.68 -14.34 -0.48
C ALA A 104 -12.00 -15.72 -0.40
N GLU A 105 -12.72 -16.75 -0.83
CA GLU A 105 -12.25 -18.14 -0.85
C GLU A 105 -11.12 -18.34 -1.87
N GLN A 106 -11.23 -17.74 -3.05
CA GLN A 106 -10.18 -17.79 -4.07
C GLN A 106 -8.89 -17.14 -3.57
N ILE A 107 -9.00 -15.99 -2.91
CA ILE A 107 -7.85 -15.27 -2.34
C ILE A 107 -7.21 -16.07 -1.19
N ALA A 108 -8.02 -16.68 -0.32
CA ALA A 108 -7.55 -17.43 0.84
C ALA A 108 -7.03 -18.83 0.48
N SER A 109 -7.47 -19.41 -0.64
CA SER A 109 -7.15 -20.80 -1.00
C SER A 109 -5.77 -20.93 -1.63
N VAL A 110 -4.97 -21.84 -1.10
CA VAL A 110 -3.65 -22.18 -1.64
C VAL A 110 -3.78 -23.20 -2.75
N ASN A 111 -3.22 -22.88 -3.91
CA ASN A 111 -3.18 -23.76 -5.08
C ASN A 111 -1.97 -23.37 -5.96
N PRO A 112 -1.66 -24.10 -7.05
CA PRO A 112 -0.51 -23.82 -7.90
C PRO A 112 -0.47 -22.39 -8.48
N ASP A 113 -1.62 -21.77 -8.75
CA ASP A 113 -1.72 -20.40 -9.28
C ASP A 113 -1.68 -19.33 -8.17
N ASN A 114 -2.05 -19.74 -6.94
CA ASN A 114 -2.09 -18.90 -5.74
C ASN A 114 -1.32 -19.55 -4.56
N PRO A 115 -0.02 -19.83 -4.69
CA PRO A 115 0.77 -20.44 -3.64
C PRO A 115 1.00 -19.48 -2.47
N TYR A 116 1.41 -19.99 -1.31
CA TYR A 116 2.02 -19.16 -0.28
C TYR A 116 3.30 -18.52 -0.81
N ILE A 117 3.46 -17.21 -0.56
CA ILE A 117 4.71 -16.47 -0.80
C ILE A 117 5.41 -16.10 0.50
N GLY A 118 4.69 -16.08 1.61
CA GLY A 118 5.17 -15.89 2.97
C GLY A 118 4.01 -16.15 3.92
N PHE A 119 3.99 -17.31 4.61
CA PHE A 119 2.87 -17.67 5.48
C PHE A 119 2.52 -16.57 6.47
N PRO A 120 1.24 -16.09 6.56
CA PRO A 120 0.02 -16.74 6.04
C PRO A 120 -0.46 -16.21 4.68
N TYR A 121 0.35 -15.46 3.95
CA TYR A 121 -0.06 -14.79 2.72
C TYR A 121 0.03 -15.68 1.48
N THR A 122 -1.06 -15.77 0.77
CA THR A 122 -1.08 -16.27 -0.61
C THR A 122 -0.59 -15.19 -1.59
N LYS A 123 -0.28 -15.58 -2.82
CA LYS A 123 0.14 -14.65 -3.87
C LYS A 123 -0.88 -13.53 -4.14
N LEU A 124 -2.18 -13.82 -4.02
CA LEU A 124 -3.24 -12.82 -4.21
C LEU A 124 -3.40 -11.85 -3.02
N MET A 125 -2.72 -12.08 -1.91
CA MET A 125 -2.68 -11.20 -0.73
C MET A 125 -1.47 -10.25 -0.73
N ASN A 126 -0.70 -10.22 -1.81
CA ASN A 126 0.50 -9.39 -1.89
C ASN A 126 0.41 -8.36 -3.00
N SER A 127 1.07 -7.23 -2.78
CA SER A 127 1.29 -6.24 -3.82
C SER A 127 1.89 -6.88 -5.07
N ASN A 128 1.42 -6.43 -6.23
CA ASN A 128 1.92 -6.86 -7.52
C ASN A 128 3.03 -5.91 -7.97
N ALA A 129 4.28 -6.35 -7.80
CA ALA A 129 5.45 -5.56 -8.17
C ALA A 129 5.82 -5.65 -9.66
N PHE A 130 5.22 -6.58 -10.42
CA PHE A 130 5.55 -6.80 -11.82
C PHE A 130 4.52 -6.15 -12.74
N ILE A 131 4.55 -4.83 -12.74
CA ILE A 131 3.64 -3.97 -13.49
C ILE A 131 4.42 -2.95 -14.31
N ASP A 132 3.73 -2.31 -15.25
CA ASP A 132 4.17 -1.12 -15.96
C ASP A 132 3.08 -0.06 -15.80
N GLN A 133 3.29 0.87 -14.88
CA GLN A 133 2.36 1.96 -14.58
C GLN A 133 3.11 3.26 -14.31
N ALA A 134 2.47 4.38 -14.61
CA ALA A 134 2.99 5.69 -14.23
C ALA A 134 1.83 6.64 -13.90
N ALA A 135 2.10 7.55 -12.97
CA ALA A 135 1.18 8.63 -12.63
C ALA A 135 1.95 9.94 -12.47
N ALA A 136 1.31 11.04 -12.81
CA ALA A 136 1.86 12.37 -12.60
C ALA A 136 0.77 13.35 -12.18
N VAL A 137 1.13 14.25 -11.27
CA VAL A 137 0.26 15.36 -10.85
C VAL A 137 1.02 16.69 -10.93
N ILE A 138 0.29 17.77 -11.16
CA ILE A 138 0.84 19.11 -11.11
C ILE A 138 0.40 19.76 -9.82
N LEU A 139 1.36 20.09 -8.96
CA LEU A 139 1.13 20.89 -7.78
C LEU A 139 1.42 22.36 -8.11
N THR A 140 0.45 23.24 -7.87
CA THR A 140 0.58 24.67 -8.15
C THR A 140 -0.34 25.50 -7.24
N SER A 141 -0.17 26.81 -7.22
CA SER A 141 -1.11 27.69 -6.51
C SER A 141 -2.40 27.89 -7.32
N ALA A 142 -3.52 28.15 -6.64
CA ALA A 142 -4.79 28.48 -7.27
C ALA A 142 -4.65 29.68 -8.21
N LYS A 143 -3.84 30.70 -7.83
CA LYS A 143 -3.52 31.83 -8.70
C LYS A 143 -2.89 31.38 -10.01
N LYS A 144 -1.88 30.54 -9.96
CA LYS A 144 -1.18 30.07 -11.17
C LYS A 144 -2.05 29.14 -12.01
N ALA A 145 -2.89 28.32 -11.40
CA ALA A 145 -3.85 27.49 -12.13
C ALA A 145 -4.83 28.37 -12.95
N ARG A 146 -5.36 29.47 -12.39
CA ARG A 146 -6.20 30.43 -13.11
C ARG A 146 -5.46 31.11 -14.26
N GLU A 147 -4.22 31.55 -14.02
CA GLU A 147 -3.39 32.15 -15.07
C GLU A 147 -3.14 31.20 -16.25
N LEU A 148 -3.05 29.90 -15.98
CA LEU A 148 -2.86 28.86 -16.99
C LEU A 148 -4.18 28.39 -17.63
N GLY A 149 -5.32 28.91 -17.21
CA GLY A 149 -6.63 28.53 -17.73
C GLY A 149 -7.05 27.09 -17.37
N VAL A 150 -6.53 26.52 -16.26
CA VAL A 150 -6.95 25.20 -15.81
C VAL A 150 -8.37 25.31 -15.26
N PRO A 151 -9.35 24.53 -15.79
CA PRO A 151 -10.72 24.54 -15.30
C PRO A 151 -10.82 24.18 -13.82
N GLU A 152 -11.62 24.93 -13.05
CA GLU A 152 -11.72 24.72 -11.58
C GLU A 152 -12.27 23.35 -11.20
N GLU A 153 -13.09 22.72 -12.03
CA GLU A 153 -13.59 21.36 -11.82
C GLU A 153 -12.51 20.28 -11.86
N LYS A 154 -11.29 20.61 -12.32
CA LYS A 154 -10.12 19.73 -12.29
C LYS A 154 -9.21 19.96 -11.08
N TRP A 155 -9.54 20.92 -10.23
CA TRP A 155 -8.70 21.23 -9.09
C TRP A 155 -9.01 20.30 -7.92
N VAL A 156 -7.94 19.86 -7.27
CA VAL A 156 -7.98 19.13 -6.00
C VAL A 156 -7.17 19.94 -5.00
N TYR A 157 -7.80 20.32 -3.91
CA TYR A 157 -7.15 21.10 -2.85
C TYR A 157 -6.50 20.14 -1.83
N LEU A 158 -5.22 20.38 -1.52
CA LEU A 158 -4.55 19.72 -0.43
C LEU A 158 -4.94 20.42 0.88
N HIS A 159 -5.68 19.73 1.74
CA HIS A 159 -6.13 20.27 3.03
C HIS A 159 -5.12 20.02 4.14
N CYS A 160 -4.50 18.87 4.17
CA CYS A 160 -3.55 18.49 5.22
C CYS A 160 -2.50 17.50 4.71
N CYS A 161 -1.42 17.40 5.49
CA CYS A 161 -0.40 16.38 5.36
C CYS A 161 0.23 16.19 6.74
N ALA A 162 0.38 14.96 7.19
CA ALA A 162 1.05 14.63 8.43
C ALA A 162 1.94 13.40 8.25
N ASP A 163 3.06 13.35 8.96
CA ASP A 163 3.97 12.21 8.95
C ASP A 163 4.45 11.87 10.36
N ALA A 164 4.76 10.61 10.59
CA ALA A 164 5.38 10.12 11.79
C ALA A 164 6.11 8.79 11.53
N TYR A 165 6.98 8.41 12.45
CA TYR A 165 7.71 7.15 12.39
C TYR A 165 7.37 6.27 13.58
N ASP A 166 7.08 5.00 13.32
CA ASP A 166 7.16 3.94 14.34
C ASP A 166 8.63 3.62 14.64
N HIS A 167 8.89 2.76 15.63
CA HIS A 167 10.21 2.20 15.81
C HIS A 167 10.76 1.66 14.48
N TRP A 168 11.97 2.10 14.14
CA TRP A 168 12.57 1.86 12.83
C TRP A 168 12.78 0.37 12.57
N TYR A 169 13.28 -0.35 13.57
CA TYR A 169 13.46 -1.78 13.48
C TYR A 169 12.25 -2.53 14.04
N LEU A 170 11.86 -3.59 13.36
CA LEU A 170 10.72 -4.39 13.79
C LEU A 170 10.96 -5.01 15.17
N SER A 171 12.19 -5.46 15.43
CA SER A 171 12.62 -6.04 16.71
C SER A 171 12.52 -5.07 17.90
N ASP A 172 12.46 -3.77 17.67
CA ASP A 172 12.35 -2.74 18.72
C ASP A 172 10.89 -2.41 19.07
N ARG A 173 9.93 -2.94 18.33
CA ARG A 173 8.51 -2.67 18.57
C ARG A 173 7.99 -3.43 19.77
N ILE A 174 7.18 -2.78 20.60
CA ILE A 174 6.53 -3.39 21.77
C ILE A 174 5.58 -4.50 21.34
N ASN A 175 4.87 -4.30 20.23
CA ASN A 175 4.02 -5.30 19.59
C ASN A 175 4.01 -5.08 18.07
N PHE A 176 3.48 -6.06 17.32
CA PHE A 176 3.42 -6.00 15.86
C PHE A 176 2.01 -5.79 15.32
N HIS A 177 0.99 -5.69 16.17
CA HIS A 177 -0.40 -5.57 15.74
C HIS A 177 -0.96 -4.15 15.81
N SER A 178 -0.13 -3.17 16.16
CA SER A 178 -0.52 -1.74 16.24
C SER A 178 0.56 -0.83 15.65
N SER A 179 0.19 0.40 15.34
CA SER A 179 1.06 1.46 14.85
C SER A 179 0.70 2.79 15.50
N PRO A 180 1.32 3.15 16.63
CA PRO A 180 1.11 4.46 17.26
C PRO A 180 1.36 5.64 16.30
N ALA A 181 2.28 5.47 15.34
CA ALA A 181 2.55 6.48 14.33
C ALA A 181 1.31 6.72 13.43
N MET A 182 0.64 5.66 12.96
CA MET A 182 -0.59 5.80 12.15
C MET A 182 -1.70 6.52 12.92
N SER A 183 -1.92 6.16 14.19
CA SER A 183 -2.92 6.83 15.05
C SER A 183 -2.60 8.32 15.20
N LYS A 184 -1.34 8.66 15.43
CA LYS A 184 -0.88 10.05 15.56
C LYS A 184 -1.09 10.83 14.26
N VAL A 185 -0.65 10.29 13.13
CA VAL A 185 -0.76 10.93 11.81
C VAL A 185 -2.22 11.20 11.44
N ALA A 186 -3.11 10.22 11.68
CA ALA A 186 -4.52 10.37 11.40
C ALA A 186 -5.14 11.50 12.23
N ARG A 187 -4.88 11.53 13.53
CA ARG A 187 -5.39 12.59 14.41
C ARG A 187 -4.89 13.97 13.97
N GLU A 188 -3.58 14.13 13.74
CA GLU A 188 -2.99 15.41 13.33
C GLU A 188 -3.53 15.87 11.96
N ALA A 189 -3.75 14.94 11.03
CA ALA A 189 -4.32 15.25 9.74
C ALA A 189 -5.77 15.75 9.86
N PHE A 190 -6.61 15.07 10.64
CA PHE A 190 -7.99 15.50 10.89
C PHE A 190 -8.07 16.84 11.62
N GLU A 191 -7.21 17.06 12.63
CA GLU A 191 -7.11 18.33 13.34
C GLU A 191 -6.72 19.47 12.39
N MET A 192 -5.70 19.26 11.53
CA MET A 192 -5.26 20.25 10.54
C MET A 192 -6.31 20.56 9.48
N ALA A 193 -7.06 19.56 9.04
CA ALA A 193 -8.13 19.70 8.06
C ALA A 193 -9.44 20.22 8.67
N GLU A 194 -9.53 20.38 10.00
CA GLU A 194 -10.74 20.74 10.73
C GLU A 194 -11.95 19.85 10.38
N CYS A 195 -11.72 18.54 10.22
CA CYS A 195 -12.73 17.56 9.86
C CYS A 195 -12.61 16.27 10.68
N SER A 196 -13.56 15.39 10.52
CA SER A 196 -13.63 14.06 11.12
C SER A 196 -13.63 12.96 10.07
N LEU A 197 -13.52 11.71 10.47
CA LEU A 197 -13.64 10.57 9.57
C LEU A 197 -14.99 10.52 8.83
N ASP A 198 -16.05 11.02 9.43
CA ASP A 198 -17.41 11.05 8.84
C ASP A 198 -17.54 12.05 7.69
N ASP A 199 -16.66 13.06 7.65
CA ASP A 199 -16.62 14.06 6.58
C ASP A 199 -15.86 13.56 5.34
N ILE A 200 -15.15 12.44 5.45
CA ILE A 200 -14.35 11.87 4.35
C ILE A 200 -15.24 11.09 3.39
N GLY A 201 -15.28 11.49 2.14
CA GLY A 201 -16.11 10.86 1.10
C GLY A 201 -15.49 9.61 0.47
N ALA A 202 -14.17 9.45 0.49
CA ALA A 202 -13.46 8.33 -0.10
C ALA A 202 -12.20 8.00 0.68
N LEU A 203 -11.82 6.74 0.72
CA LEU A 203 -10.61 6.24 1.38
C LEU A 203 -9.74 5.50 0.35
N ASP A 204 -8.42 5.63 0.47
CA ASP A 204 -7.47 4.83 -0.30
C ASP A 204 -6.30 4.43 0.60
N LEU A 205 -6.42 3.26 1.23
CA LEU A 205 -5.46 2.78 2.21
C LEU A 205 -4.32 2.01 1.52
N TYR A 206 -3.11 2.24 2.00
CA TYR A 206 -1.93 1.48 1.57
C TYR A 206 -2.12 -0.01 1.83
N SER A 207 -2.01 -0.83 0.81
CA SER A 207 -2.49 -2.21 0.82
C SER A 207 -1.46 -3.22 0.30
N CYS A 208 -0.17 -3.00 0.60
CA CYS A 208 0.88 -3.96 0.23
C CYS A 208 0.62 -5.38 0.77
N PHE A 209 0.02 -5.47 1.96
CA PHE A 209 -0.41 -6.69 2.65
C PHE A 209 -1.70 -6.43 3.42
N PRO A 210 -2.54 -7.45 3.72
CA PRO A 210 -3.74 -7.29 4.53
C PRO A 210 -3.49 -6.64 5.89
N SER A 211 -2.35 -6.93 6.54
CA SER A 211 -1.99 -6.35 7.83
C SER A 211 -1.86 -4.84 7.80
N ALA A 212 -1.34 -4.25 6.72
CA ALA A 212 -1.25 -2.79 6.60
C ALA A 212 -2.63 -2.14 6.65
N VAL A 213 -3.60 -2.71 5.92
CA VAL A 213 -4.99 -2.22 5.90
C VAL A 213 -5.67 -2.44 7.25
N GLN A 214 -5.46 -3.61 7.87
CA GLN A 214 -6.06 -3.93 9.17
C GLN A 214 -5.57 -2.99 10.27
N ILE A 215 -4.27 -2.72 10.34
CA ILE A 215 -3.70 -1.77 11.31
C ILE A 215 -4.23 -0.37 11.03
N ALA A 216 -4.27 0.08 9.78
CA ALA A 216 -4.83 1.39 9.44
C ALA A 216 -6.30 1.53 9.89
N CYS A 217 -7.11 0.49 9.68
CA CYS A 217 -8.50 0.49 10.16
C CYS A 217 -8.57 0.57 11.69
N ASP A 218 -7.79 -0.25 12.39
CA ASP A 218 -7.78 -0.28 13.86
C ASP A 218 -7.32 1.08 14.45
N GLU A 219 -6.26 1.69 13.91
CA GLU A 219 -5.68 2.94 14.42
C GLU A 219 -6.50 4.19 14.07
N MET A 220 -7.22 4.16 12.97
CA MET A 220 -8.05 5.28 12.49
C MET A 220 -9.52 5.15 12.90
N GLY A 221 -9.93 4.04 13.51
CA GLY A 221 -11.32 3.75 13.84
C GLY A 221 -12.20 3.52 12.62
N ILE A 222 -11.63 3.02 11.52
CA ILE A 222 -12.36 2.70 10.29
C ILE A 222 -12.92 1.29 10.39
N ASP A 223 -14.22 1.13 10.13
CA ASP A 223 -14.83 -0.19 9.99
C ASP A 223 -14.24 -0.88 8.74
N PRO A 224 -13.64 -2.09 8.85
CA PRO A 224 -13.20 -2.84 7.67
C PRO A 224 -14.33 -3.08 6.65
N ASP A 225 -15.58 -3.01 7.08
CA ASP A 225 -16.79 -3.13 6.26
C ASP A 225 -17.40 -1.76 5.87
N ASP A 226 -16.62 -0.68 5.97
CA ASP A 226 -17.05 0.67 5.61
C ASP A 226 -17.67 0.72 4.20
N LYS A 227 -18.84 1.37 4.10
CA LYS A 227 -19.61 1.45 2.86
C LYS A 227 -18.91 2.26 1.76
N ARG A 228 -18.00 3.18 2.13
CA ARG A 228 -17.19 3.94 1.18
C ARG A 228 -16.18 3.06 0.45
N GLY A 229 -15.87 1.89 1.01
CA GLY A 229 -14.73 1.07 0.63
C GLY A 229 -13.42 1.59 1.24
N LEU A 230 -12.37 0.80 1.15
CA LEU A 230 -11.04 1.11 1.70
C LEU A 230 -10.02 1.45 0.60
N THR A 231 -10.45 1.46 -0.65
CA THR A 231 -9.64 1.81 -1.81
C THR A 231 -10.50 2.39 -2.92
N VAL A 232 -9.95 3.30 -3.70
CA VAL A 232 -10.57 3.83 -4.92
C VAL A 232 -9.91 3.27 -6.19
N THR A 233 -8.75 2.62 -6.06
CA THR A 233 -7.98 2.07 -7.18
C THR A 233 -8.17 0.58 -7.36
N GLY A 234 -8.33 -0.17 -6.28
CA GLY A 234 -8.28 -1.63 -6.18
C GLY A 234 -7.09 -2.12 -5.38
N GLY A 235 -6.22 -1.20 -4.94
CA GLY A 235 -5.07 -1.45 -4.08
C GLY A 235 -3.93 -2.22 -4.78
N LEU A 236 -2.79 -2.25 -4.12
CA LEU A 236 -1.54 -2.77 -4.68
C LEU A 236 -1.57 -4.24 -5.15
N PRO A 237 -2.40 -5.16 -4.61
CA PRO A 237 -2.45 -6.52 -5.14
C PRO A 237 -3.12 -6.65 -6.50
N TYR A 238 -4.02 -5.73 -6.85
CA TYR A 238 -4.88 -5.86 -8.04
C TYR A 238 -4.75 -4.67 -8.99
N PHE A 239 -4.63 -3.46 -8.45
CA PHE A 239 -4.32 -2.30 -9.29
C PHE A 239 -2.88 -2.37 -9.79
N GLY A 240 -1.93 -2.61 -8.88
CA GLY A 240 -0.51 -2.70 -9.16
C GLY A 240 0.32 -1.74 -8.36
#